data_37618c845c3c705bfb3cec2555b9e92c
#
_entry.id   37618c845c3c705bfb3cec2555b9e92c
#
_cell.length_a   1.000
_cell.length_b   1.000
_cell.length_c   1.000
_cell.angle_alpha   90.00
_cell.angle_beta   90.00
_cell.angle_gamma   90.00
#
_symmetry.space_group_name_H-M   'P 1'
#
loop_
_entity.id
_entity.type
_entity.pdbx_description
1 polymer ?
#
loop_
_entity_poly.entity_id
_entity_poly.type
_entity_poly.pdbx_seq_one_letter_code
_entity_poly.pdbx_strand_id
1 'polypeptide(L)'
;DYLGPVDGHNIVELIRVLQLAQKNKKSVVVHVVTEKGKGYSFAENDQEGKWHGTPPFNVKSGCVLSSGNSSKKSWSEIISDQVLQWMKIDKDIVSITPAMIKGSAMNTLFKVFPERCFDVGIAEEHALTFTAGLSISQKKPFISVYSSFLQRAYDQINHDIARMDLPCLCSIDRAGIVGEDGPTHHGVFDVSILSPIP
;
A
#
# COMPACT_ATOMS: atom_id res chain seq x y z
N ASP A 1 27.39 10.22 -12.12
CA ASP A 1 27.54 9.36 -13.31
C ASP A 1 26.36 8.39 -13.42
N TYR A 2 26.12 7.84 -14.61
CA TYR A 2 25.03 6.89 -14.89
C TYR A 2 25.58 5.66 -15.61
N LEU A 3 25.17 4.48 -15.12
CA LEU A 3 25.48 3.17 -15.71
C LEU A 3 24.15 2.43 -15.94
N GLY A 4 23.87 2.07 -17.19
CA GLY A 4 22.65 1.35 -17.53
C GLY A 4 22.00 1.83 -18.83
N PRO A 5 20.79 1.30 -19.20
CA PRO A 5 20.08 0.21 -18.46
C PRO A 5 20.84 -1.13 -18.54
N VAL A 6 20.77 -1.90 -17.45
CA VAL A 6 21.40 -3.23 -17.32
C VAL A 6 20.30 -4.26 -17.06
N ASP A 7 20.37 -5.40 -17.71
CA ASP A 7 19.49 -6.54 -17.42
C ASP A 7 19.81 -7.11 -16.02
N GLY A 8 18.92 -6.89 -15.07
CA GLY A 8 19.06 -7.37 -13.70
C GLY A 8 18.95 -8.89 -13.52
N HIS A 9 18.52 -9.62 -14.56
CA HIS A 9 18.49 -11.08 -14.57
C HIS A 9 19.78 -11.68 -15.15
N ASN A 10 20.66 -10.85 -15.75
CA ASN A 10 21.99 -11.24 -16.17
C ASN A 10 23.00 -10.96 -15.04
N ILE A 11 23.21 -11.94 -14.17
CA ILE A 11 24.08 -11.79 -12.99
C ILE A 11 25.52 -11.42 -13.35
N VAL A 12 26.05 -11.97 -14.45
CA VAL A 12 27.42 -11.68 -14.88
C VAL A 12 27.58 -10.21 -15.28
N GLU A 13 26.65 -9.69 -16.06
CA GLU A 13 26.64 -8.30 -16.48
C GLU A 13 26.42 -7.36 -15.27
N LEU A 14 25.52 -7.72 -14.38
CA LEU A 14 25.24 -6.96 -13.17
C LEU A 14 26.48 -6.84 -12.28
N ILE A 15 27.19 -7.94 -12.04
CA ILE A 15 28.45 -7.93 -11.27
C ILE A 15 29.46 -7.00 -11.94
N ARG A 16 29.64 -7.09 -13.25
CA ARG A 16 30.56 -6.23 -14.00
C ARG A 16 30.26 -4.75 -13.81
N VAL A 17 29.00 -4.37 -13.93
CA VAL A 17 28.55 -2.96 -13.79
C VAL A 17 28.72 -2.48 -12.36
N LEU A 18 28.38 -3.30 -11.36
CA LEU A 18 28.58 -2.95 -9.93
C LEU A 18 30.07 -2.76 -9.60
N GLN A 19 30.96 -3.58 -10.16
CA GLN A 19 32.42 -3.41 -10.00
C GLN A 19 32.93 -2.11 -10.65
N LEU A 20 32.35 -1.68 -11.78
CA LEU A 20 32.65 -0.39 -12.39
C LEU A 20 32.15 0.77 -11.52
N ALA A 21 30.92 0.67 -10.98
CA ALA A 21 30.37 1.66 -10.07
C ALA A 21 31.23 1.82 -8.80
N GLN A 22 31.70 0.72 -8.22
CA GLN A 22 32.55 0.71 -7.01
C GLN A 22 33.89 1.44 -7.23
N LYS A 23 34.44 1.39 -8.44
CA LYS A 23 35.70 2.08 -8.78
C LYS A 23 35.52 3.59 -9.01
N ASN A 24 34.31 4.05 -9.17
CA ASN A 24 34.02 5.44 -9.38
C ASN A 24 34.13 6.24 -8.07
N LYS A 25 34.79 7.40 -8.13
CA LYS A 25 34.93 8.30 -6.98
C LYS A 25 33.76 9.26 -6.78
N LYS A 26 32.87 9.32 -7.75
CA LYS A 26 31.66 10.17 -7.74
C LYS A 26 30.43 9.32 -7.44
N SER A 27 29.33 9.97 -7.09
CA SER A 27 28.03 9.32 -7.00
C SER A 27 27.64 8.71 -8.34
N VAL A 28 27.17 7.48 -8.33
CA VAL A 28 26.77 6.73 -9.54
C VAL A 28 25.35 6.23 -9.38
N VAL A 29 24.53 6.47 -10.39
CA VAL A 29 23.23 5.82 -10.56
C VAL A 29 23.43 4.57 -11.40
N VAL A 30 23.12 3.41 -10.85
CA VAL A 30 23.07 2.15 -11.60
C VAL A 30 21.61 1.83 -11.90
N HIS A 31 21.24 1.90 -13.18
CA HIS A 31 19.89 1.60 -13.63
C HIS A 31 19.78 0.12 -14.01
N VAL A 32 19.10 -0.65 -13.18
CA VAL A 32 18.87 -2.07 -13.38
C VAL A 32 17.42 -2.29 -13.77
N VAL A 33 17.19 -2.98 -14.88
CA VAL A 33 15.85 -3.34 -15.36
C VAL A 33 15.58 -4.79 -15.00
N THR A 34 14.44 -5.03 -14.31
CA THR A 34 14.02 -6.37 -13.91
C THR A 34 12.57 -6.63 -14.32
N GLU A 35 12.23 -7.89 -14.46
CA GLU A 35 10.88 -8.38 -14.64
C GLU A 35 10.45 -9.05 -13.34
N LYS A 36 9.39 -8.53 -12.72
CA LYS A 36 8.90 -9.07 -11.44
C LYS A 36 8.43 -10.52 -11.60
N GLY A 37 8.92 -11.39 -10.74
CA GLY A 37 8.58 -12.83 -10.78
C GLY A 37 9.35 -13.66 -11.81
N LYS A 38 10.36 -13.10 -12.46
CA LYS A 38 11.16 -13.76 -13.49
C LYS A 38 11.62 -15.16 -13.10
N GLY A 39 11.37 -16.14 -13.98
CA GLY A 39 11.69 -17.54 -13.77
C GLY A 39 10.55 -18.37 -13.15
N TYR A 40 9.41 -17.74 -12.82
CA TYR A 40 8.24 -18.44 -12.29
C TYR A 40 6.97 -17.96 -12.99
N SER A 41 6.44 -18.74 -13.92
CA SER A 41 5.35 -18.32 -14.81
C SER A 41 4.08 -17.83 -14.12
N PHE A 42 3.75 -18.41 -12.95
CA PHE A 42 2.60 -17.93 -12.15
C PHE A 42 2.82 -16.51 -11.60
N ALA A 43 4.07 -16.14 -11.31
CA ALA A 43 4.40 -14.80 -10.82
C ALA A 43 4.59 -13.80 -11.95
N GLU A 44 5.17 -14.24 -13.09
CA GLU A 44 5.34 -13.41 -14.29
C GLU A 44 4.00 -12.95 -14.86
N ASN A 45 2.97 -13.80 -14.81
CA ASN A 45 1.63 -13.51 -15.32
C ASN A 45 0.69 -12.88 -14.28
N ASP A 46 1.20 -12.55 -13.09
CA ASP A 46 0.38 -12.00 -12.00
C ASP A 46 0.13 -10.50 -12.16
N GLN A 47 -1.08 -10.14 -12.53
CA GLN A 47 -1.52 -8.74 -12.63
C GLN A 47 -2.13 -8.20 -11.32
N GLU A 48 -2.42 -9.07 -10.35
CA GLU A 48 -3.11 -8.73 -9.11
C GLU A 48 -2.15 -8.51 -7.92
N GLY A 49 -0.84 -8.72 -8.11
CA GLY A 49 0.15 -8.61 -7.03
C GLY A 49 0.07 -9.72 -5.98
N LYS A 50 -0.49 -10.90 -6.35
CA LYS A 50 -0.62 -12.07 -5.48
C LYS A 50 0.72 -12.58 -4.96
N TRP A 51 1.77 -12.44 -5.78
CA TRP A 51 3.13 -12.92 -5.48
C TRP A 51 4.02 -11.87 -4.81
N HIS A 52 3.46 -10.74 -4.37
CA HIS A 52 4.22 -9.71 -3.65
C HIS A 52 4.58 -10.14 -2.22
N GLY A 53 3.65 -10.77 -1.52
CA GLY A 53 3.87 -11.32 -0.17
C GLY A 53 3.12 -12.64 -0.07
N THR A 54 3.80 -13.76 -0.36
CA THR A 54 3.12 -15.04 -0.59
C THR A 54 3.28 -15.96 0.61
N PRO A 55 2.19 -16.50 1.17
CA PRO A 55 2.25 -17.56 2.15
C PRO A 55 2.83 -18.86 1.51
N PRO A 56 3.13 -19.89 2.29
CA PRO A 56 3.60 -21.16 1.76
C PRO A 56 2.68 -21.69 0.66
N PHE A 57 3.25 -22.09 -0.46
CA PHE A 57 2.51 -22.54 -1.64
C PHE A 57 3.17 -23.76 -2.31
N ASN A 58 2.41 -24.48 -3.10
CA ASN A 58 2.91 -25.58 -3.93
C ASN A 58 3.55 -24.99 -5.20
N VAL A 59 4.85 -25.19 -5.37
CA VAL A 59 5.63 -24.61 -6.48
C VAL A 59 5.13 -25.07 -7.85
N LYS A 60 4.66 -26.34 -7.97
CA LYS A 60 4.22 -26.89 -9.26
C LYS A 60 2.86 -26.36 -9.72
N SER A 61 1.95 -26.12 -8.77
CA SER A 61 0.58 -25.69 -9.07
C SER A 61 0.33 -24.21 -8.83
N GLY A 62 1.22 -23.49 -8.16
CA GLY A 62 1.01 -22.12 -7.73
C GLY A 62 -0.07 -21.95 -6.66
N CYS A 63 -0.62 -23.06 -6.14
CA CYS A 63 -1.68 -23.01 -5.15
C CYS A 63 -1.12 -22.74 -3.75
N VAL A 64 -1.72 -21.78 -3.04
CA VAL A 64 -1.40 -21.52 -1.63
C VAL A 64 -1.76 -22.75 -0.79
N LEU A 65 -0.83 -23.19 0.04
CA LEU A 65 -1.09 -24.22 1.04
C LEU A 65 -1.88 -23.56 2.17
N SER A 66 -3.20 -23.77 2.18
CA SER A 66 -4.07 -23.17 3.19
C SER A 66 -3.68 -23.63 4.60
N SER A 67 -3.23 -22.73 5.42
CA SER A 67 -3.20 -22.92 6.87
C SER A 67 -4.61 -22.74 7.42
N GLY A 68 -5.44 -23.77 7.30
CA GLY A 68 -6.78 -23.82 7.90
C GLY A 68 -7.79 -22.81 7.36
N ASN A 69 -8.98 -23.26 7.07
CA ASN A 69 -10.13 -22.41 6.71
C ASN A 69 -10.52 -21.53 7.91
N SER A 70 -9.97 -20.32 8.00
CA SER A 70 -10.57 -19.30 8.84
C SER A 70 -11.85 -18.82 8.13
N SER A 71 -13.00 -19.31 8.59
CA SER A 71 -14.31 -18.80 8.14
C SER A 71 -14.58 -17.35 8.61
N LYS A 72 -13.62 -16.75 9.30
CA LYS A 72 -13.76 -15.41 9.88
C LYS A 72 -13.14 -14.38 8.96
N LYS A 73 -13.91 -13.31 8.70
CA LYS A 73 -13.42 -12.12 7.99
C LYS A 73 -12.41 -11.37 8.85
N SER A 74 -11.40 -10.82 8.21
CA SER A 74 -10.51 -9.82 8.81
C SER A 74 -11.26 -8.52 9.10
N TRP A 75 -10.71 -7.67 9.96
CA TRP A 75 -11.25 -6.34 10.22
C TRP A 75 -11.26 -5.48 8.95
N SER A 76 -10.22 -5.54 8.13
CA SER A 76 -10.17 -4.82 6.85
C SER A 76 -11.31 -5.24 5.92
N GLU A 77 -11.62 -6.54 5.83
CA GLU A 77 -12.76 -7.02 5.04
C GLU A 77 -14.11 -6.54 5.59
N ILE A 78 -14.29 -6.54 6.92
CA ILE A 78 -15.53 -6.07 7.56
C ILE A 78 -15.73 -4.58 7.27
N ILE A 79 -14.68 -3.76 7.45
CA ILE A 79 -14.73 -2.31 7.22
C ILE A 79 -14.98 -2.03 5.73
N SER A 80 -14.25 -2.68 4.83
CA SER A 80 -14.43 -2.51 3.40
C SER A 80 -15.84 -2.88 2.93
N ASP A 81 -16.40 -3.97 3.43
CA ASP A 81 -17.79 -4.36 3.15
C ASP A 81 -18.79 -3.29 3.64
N GLN A 82 -18.56 -2.71 4.81
CA GLN A 82 -19.42 -1.66 5.34
C GLN A 82 -19.33 -0.37 4.50
N VAL A 83 -18.12 0.04 4.12
CA VAL A 83 -17.90 1.18 3.22
C VAL A 83 -18.57 0.96 1.87
N LEU A 84 -18.50 -0.27 1.33
CA LEU A 84 -19.22 -0.64 0.10
C LEU A 84 -20.73 -0.40 0.23
N GLN A 85 -21.34 -0.77 1.36
CA GLN A 85 -22.78 -0.50 1.57
C GLN A 85 -23.06 1.01 1.64
N TRP A 86 -22.23 1.77 2.34
CA TRP A 86 -22.39 3.23 2.41
C TRP A 86 -22.23 3.89 1.03
N MET A 87 -21.25 3.47 0.23
CA MET A 87 -21.05 3.99 -1.14
C MET A 87 -22.23 3.68 -2.09
N LYS A 88 -23.00 2.62 -1.82
CA LYS A 88 -24.23 2.31 -2.60
C LYS A 88 -25.36 3.30 -2.35
N ILE A 89 -25.47 3.82 -1.13
CA ILE A 89 -26.56 4.72 -0.72
C ILE A 89 -26.16 6.21 -0.76
N ASP A 90 -24.88 6.52 -0.66
CA ASP A 90 -24.37 7.88 -0.67
C ASP A 90 -23.27 8.04 -1.74
N LYS A 91 -23.57 8.85 -2.76
CA LYS A 91 -22.68 9.12 -3.89
C LYS A 91 -21.52 10.03 -3.56
N ASP A 92 -21.55 10.72 -2.41
CA ASP A 92 -20.51 11.64 -1.99
C ASP A 92 -19.41 10.94 -1.19
N ILE A 93 -19.61 9.68 -0.84
CA ILE A 93 -18.55 8.87 -0.24
C ILE A 93 -17.54 8.46 -1.32
N VAL A 94 -16.28 8.77 -1.05
CA VAL A 94 -15.13 8.44 -1.89
C VAL A 94 -14.08 7.69 -1.07
N SER A 95 -13.28 6.86 -1.72
CA SER A 95 -12.34 5.97 -1.04
C SER A 95 -10.92 6.20 -1.56
N ILE A 96 -9.96 6.30 -0.66
CA ILE A 96 -8.55 6.59 -0.97
C ILE A 96 -7.65 5.55 -0.30
N THR A 97 -6.57 5.17 -0.96
CA THR A 97 -5.52 4.36 -0.35
C THR A 97 -4.16 4.63 -1.00
N PRO A 98 -3.06 4.64 -0.25
CA PRO A 98 -1.71 4.75 -0.80
C PRO A 98 -1.14 3.34 -1.10
N ALA A 99 -1.41 2.79 -2.28
CA ALA A 99 -0.94 1.48 -2.76
C ALA A 99 -1.39 0.27 -1.91
N MET A 100 -2.51 0.39 -1.16
CA MET A 100 -2.95 -0.64 -0.21
C MET A 100 -4.28 -1.30 -0.61
N ILE A 101 -4.70 -1.28 -1.89
CA ILE A 101 -5.99 -1.83 -2.34
C ILE A 101 -6.21 -3.24 -1.80
N LYS A 102 -5.25 -4.14 -2.01
CA LYS A 102 -5.34 -5.54 -1.58
C LYS A 102 -5.18 -5.68 -0.07
N GLY A 103 -4.21 -4.97 0.50
CA GLY A 103 -3.89 -5.05 1.93
C GLY A 103 -5.02 -4.57 2.84
N SER A 104 -5.78 -3.57 2.38
CA SER A 104 -6.96 -3.05 3.06
C SER A 104 -8.28 -3.64 2.55
N ALA A 105 -8.22 -4.75 1.82
CA ALA A 105 -9.38 -5.47 1.26
C ALA A 105 -10.33 -4.61 0.41
N MET A 106 -9.81 -3.57 -0.26
CA MET A 106 -10.60 -2.58 -1.01
C MET A 106 -10.91 -3.00 -2.47
N ASN A 107 -10.47 -4.18 -2.91
CA ASN A 107 -10.62 -4.64 -4.29
C ASN A 107 -12.06 -4.51 -4.82
N THR A 108 -13.06 -4.84 -3.98
CA THR A 108 -14.48 -4.76 -4.36
C THR A 108 -14.94 -3.31 -4.54
N LEU A 109 -14.47 -2.38 -3.69
CA LEU A 109 -14.76 -0.95 -3.83
C LEU A 109 -14.27 -0.42 -5.18
N PHE A 110 -13.00 -0.69 -5.51
CA PHE A 110 -12.38 -0.27 -6.77
C PHE A 110 -13.02 -0.89 -8.00
N LYS A 111 -13.52 -2.12 -7.89
CA LYS A 111 -14.24 -2.79 -8.98
C LYS A 111 -15.64 -2.23 -9.21
N VAL A 112 -16.37 -1.91 -8.12
CA VAL A 112 -17.78 -1.48 -8.20
C VAL A 112 -17.91 0.02 -8.46
N PHE A 113 -17.01 0.83 -7.89
CA PHE A 113 -17.02 2.30 -7.95
C PHE A 113 -15.67 2.87 -8.38
N PRO A 114 -15.11 2.49 -9.55
CA PRO A 114 -13.78 2.91 -9.96
C PRO A 114 -13.61 4.44 -10.03
N GLU A 115 -14.67 5.18 -10.35
CA GLU A 115 -14.69 6.64 -10.43
C GLU A 115 -14.70 7.36 -9.07
N ARG A 116 -14.87 6.61 -7.99
CA ARG A 116 -14.91 7.13 -6.61
C ARG A 116 -13.86 6.51 -5.70
N CYS A 117 -12.95 5.72 -6.28
CA CYS A 117 -11.87 5.06 -5.55
C CYS A 117 -10.53 5.48 -6.15
N PHE A 118 -9.60 5.90 -5.30
CA PHE A 118 -8.32 6.47 -5.71
C PHE A 118 -7.17 5.73 -5.04
N ASP A 119 -6.31 5.14 -5.84
CA ASP A 119 -4.99 4.67 -5.41
C ASP A 119 -3.95 5.71 -5.83
N VAL A 120 -3.35 6.36 -4.86
CA VAL A 120 -2.38 7.43 -5.09
C VAL A 120 -0.93 6.93 -5.18
N GLY A 121 -0.73 5.61 -5.20
CA GLY A 121 0.60 5.01 -5.12
C GLY A 121 1.20 5.11 -3.71
N ILE A 122 2.50 4.84 -3.59
CA ILE A 122 3.21 4.93 -2.29
C ILE A 122 3.48 6.40 -1.97
N ALA A 123 2.44 7.11 -1.52
CA ALA A 123 2.46 8.54 -1.27
C ALA A 123 1.44 8.91 -0.18
N GLU A 124 1.74 8.55 1.06
CA GLU A 124 0.84 8.72 2.21
C GLU A 124 0.53 10.19 2.48
N GLU A 125 1.53 11.08 2.36
CA GLU A 125 1.37 12.52 2.53
C GLU A 125 0.40 13.08 1.49
N HIS A 126 0.56 12.68 0.22
CA HIS A 126 -0.37 13.07 -0.84
C HIS A 126 -1.77 12.52 -0.59
N ALA A 127 -1.90 11.29 -0.11
CA ALA A 127 -3.19 10.67 0.21
C ALA A 127 -3.99 11.52 1.21
N LEU A 128 -3.34 12.00 2.27
CA LEU A 128 -3.99 12.81 3.32
C LEU A 128 -4.31 14.23 2.82
N THR A 129 -3.41 14.90 2.11
CA THR A 129 -3.70 16.22 1.51
C THR A 129 -4.81 16.12 0.45
N PHE A 130 -4.82 15.06 -0.35
CA PHE A 130 -5.91 14.81 -1.32
C PHE A 130 -7.24 14.55 -0.61
N THR A 131 -7.22 13.79 0.50
CA THR A 131 -8.38 13.57 1.36
C THR A 131 -8.94 14.90 1.88
N ALA A 132 -8.09 15.82 2.33
CA ALA A 132 -8.50 17.16 2.75
C ALA A 132 -9.18 17.94 1.61
N GLY A 133 -8.59 17.93 0.41
CA GLY A 133 -9.18 18.58 -0.77
C GLY A 133 -10.54 18.01 -1.16
N LEU A 134 -10.74 16.71 -1.08
CA LEU A 134 -12.03 16.07 -1.30
C LEU A 134 -13.06 16.48 -0.22
N SER A 135 -12.65 16.58 1.03
CA SER A 135 -13.51 17.02 2.12
C SER A 135 -13.96 18.49 1.93
N ILE A 136 -13.05 19.39 1.55
CA ILE A 136 -13.38 20.78 1.18
C ILE A 136 -14.39 20.82 0.04
N SER A 137 -14.29 19.88 -0.90
CA SER A 137 -15.21 19.75 -2.05
C SER A 137 -16.54 19.06 -1.68
N GLN A 138 -16.89 18.99 -0.40
CA GLN A 138 -18.12 18.38 0.13
C GLN A 138 -18.24 16.88 -0.14
N LYS A 139 -17.13 16.19 -0.41
CA LYS A 139 -17.10 14.75 -0.40
C LYS A 139 -16.91 14.20 1.01
N LYS A 140 -17.25 12.94 1.20
CA LYS A 140 -17.09 12.19 2.47
C LYS A 140 -15.98 11.16 2.29
N PRO A 141 -14.71 11.56 2.48
CA PRO A 141 -13.60 10.68 2.19
C PRO A 141 -13.44 9.61 3.26
N PHE A 142 -13.23 8.39 2.80
CA PHE A 142 -12.73 7.25 3.55
C PHE A 142 -11.31 6.95 3.07
N ILE A 143 -10.34 7.00 3.96
CA ILE A 143 -8.95 6.63 3.66
C ILE A 143 -8.55 5.39 4.45
N SER A 144 -7.92 4.42 3.78
CA SER A 144 -7.33 3.24 4.44
C SER A 144 -5.84 3.19 4.22
N VAL A 145 -5.08 3.08 5.30
CA VAL A 145 -3.62 3.11 5.31
C VAL A 145 -3.08 2.23 6.43
N TYR A 146 -1.88 1.64 6.26
CA TYR A 146 -1.24 0.88 7.33
C TYR A 146 -0.68 1.81 8.41
N SER A 147 -0.80 1.39 9.66
CA SER A 147 -0.32 2.11 10.84
C SER A 147 1.13 2.59 10.71
N SER A 148 2.06 1.69 10.40
CA SER A 148 3.48 2.04 10.25
C SER A 148 3.76 3.01 9.09
N PHE A 149 2.88 3.11 8.10
CA PHE A 149 3.02 4.02 6.95
C PHE A 149 2.35 5.37 7.21
N LEU A 150 1.29 5.40 8.01
CA LEU A 150 0.59 6.64 8.39
C LEU A 150 1.52 7.65 9.07
N GLN A 151 2.58 7.19 9.73
CA GLN A 151 3.59 8.04 10.37
C GLN A 151 4.23 9.05 9.41
N ARG A 152 4.33 8.73 8.11
CA ARG A 152 4.86 9.65 7.09
C ARG A 152 3.99 10.88 6.89
N ALA A 153 2.69 10.75 7.15
CA ALA A 153 1.70 11.78 6.87
C ALA A 153 1.17 12.47 8.14
N TYR A 154 1.93 12.43 9.23
CA TYR A 154 1.52 13.04 10.50
C TYR A 154 1.24 14.54 10.37
N ASP A 155 2.10 15.27 9.64
CA ASP A 155 1.91 16.70 9.42
C ASP A 155 0.63 16.99 8.63
N GLN A 156 0.33 16.20 7.60
CA GLN A 156 -0.89 16.35 6.80
C GLN A 156 -2.15 16.07 7.61
N ILE A 157 -2.13 15.09 8.53
CA ILE A 157 -3.25 14.86 9.44
C ILE A 157 -3.48 16.09 10.33
N ASN A 158 -2.42 16.61 10.92
CA ASN A 158 -2.51 17.76 11.82
C ASN A 158 -2.83 19.07 11.06
N HIS A 159 -2.07 19.37 10.01
CA HIS A 159 -2.14 20.65 9.30
C HIS A 159 -3.30 20.74 8.32
N ASP A 160 -3.47 19.71 7.48
CA ASP A 160 -4.41 19.78 6.35
C ASP A 160 -5.83 19.32 6.76
N ILE A 161 -5.96 18.45 7.75
CA ILE A 161 -7.25 17.89 8.18
C ILE A 161 -7.70 18.48 9.52
N ALA A 162 -6.96 18.23 10.61
CA ALA A 162 -7.44 18.58 11.96
C ALA A 162 -7.54 20.10 12.17
N ARG A 163 -6.49 20.86 11.84
CA ARG A 163 -6.52 22.34 11.94
C ARG A 163 -7.59 23.01 11.08
N MET A 164 -7.98 22.36 10.00
CA MET A 164 -9.01 22.83 9.08
C MET A 164 -10.41 22.34 9.46
N ASP A 165 -10.52 21.56 10.54
CA ASP A 165 -11.77 20.93 11.00
C ASP A 165 -12.52 20.18 9.89
N LEU A 166 -11.77 19.40 9.09
CA LEU A 166 -12.30 18.69 7.94
C LEU A 166 -12.72 17.26 8.31
N PRO A 167 -13.94 16.84 7.97
CA PRO A 167 -14.38 15.49 8.25
C PRO A 167 -13.70 14.48 7.31
N CYS A 168 -13.12 13.43 7.88
CA CYS A 168 -12.70 12.24 7.14
C CYS A 168 -12.81 11.00 8.04
N LEU A 169 -12.98 9.85 7.42
CA LEU A 169 -12.89 8.55 8.10
C LEU A 169 -11.59 7.88 7.73
N CYS A 170 -10.70 7.73 8.71
CA CYS A 170 -9.42 7.06 8.52
C CYS A 170 -9.46 5.66 9.15
N SER A 171 -9.28 4.62 8.32
CA SER A 171 -9.06 3.24 8.76
C SER A 171 -7.56 2.99 8.84
N ILE A 172 -7.09 2.66 10.03
CA ILE A 172 -5.68 2.35 10.28
C ILE A 172 -5.53 0.84 10.36
N ASP A 173 -5.08 0.25 9.25
CA ASP A 173 -4.86 -1.19 9.17
C ASP A 173 -3.51 -1.60 9.79
N ARG A 174 -3.39 -2.85 10.21
CA ARG A 174 -2.17 -3.37 10.84
C ARG A 174 -1.79 -2.64 12.14
N ALA A 175 -2.77 -2.12 12.89
CA ALA A 175 -2.55 -1.56 14.22
C ALA A 175 -2.16 -2.65 15.22
N GLY A 176 -1.29 -2.31 16.18
CA GLY A 176 -0.78 -3.25 17.16
C GLY A 176 0.37 -4.14 16.64
N ILE A 177 0.51 -5.33 17.21
CA ILE A 177 1.56 -6.28 16.84
C ILE A 177 1.04 -7.17 15.71
N VAL A 178 1.71 -7.12 14.56
CA VAL A 178 1.41 -7.92 13.37
C VAL A 178 2.51 -8.96 13.15
N GLY A 179 2.20 -10.24 13.37
CA GLY A 179 3.21 -11.30 13.38
C GLY A 179 3.86 -11.55 12.03
N GLU A 180 3.06 -11.70 10.98
CA GLU A 180 3.53 -12.11 9.65
C GLU A 180 4.32 -11.03 8.91
N ASP A 181 3.95 -9.76 9.10
CA ASP A 181 4.61 -8.63 8.43
C ASP A 181 5.93 -8.21 9.12
N GLY A 182 6.23 -8.76 10.29
CA GLY A 182 7.46 -8.56 11.03
C GLY A 182 7.57 -7.21 11.77
N PRO A 183 8.71 -6.95 12.40
CA PRO A 183 8.90 -5.83 13.33
C PRO A 183 8.79 -4.44 12.66
N THR A 184 9.04 -4.35 11.37
CA THR A 184 8.95 -3.08 10.62
C THR A 184 7.52 -2.61 10.38
N HIS A 185 6.53 -3.47 10.61
CA HIS A 185 5.12 -3.19 10.34
C HIS A 185 4.27 -3.14 11.61
N HIS A 186 4.86 -3.24 12.80
CA HIS A 186 4.12 -3.11 14.06
C HIS A 186 3.57 -1.71 14.25
N GLY A 187 2.26 -1.59 14.44
CA GLY A 187 1.53 -0.35 14.62
C GLY A 187 1.29 -0.03 16.09
N VAL A 188 2.34 0.15 16.88
CA VAL A 188 2.25 0.32 18.34
C VAL A 188 2.20 1.78 18.80
N PHE A 189 2.39 2.74 17.88
CA PHE A 189 2.51 4.15 18.23
C PHE A 189 1.27 4.98 17.87
N ASP A 190 0.24 4.41 17.26
CA ASP A 190 -0.91 5.15 16.72
C ASP A 190 -1.59 6.03 17.76
N VAL A 191 -1.86 5.48 18.95
CA VAL A 191 -2.49 6.26 20.03
C VAL A 191 -1.60 7.42 20.48
N SER A 192 -0.29 7.17 20.63
CA SER A 192 0.67 8.20 21.07
C SER A 192 0.86 9.31 20.03
N ILE A 193 0.76 8.97 18.74
CA ILE A 193 0.93 9.92 17.64
C ILE A 193 -0.35 10.73 17.41
N LEU A 194 -1.51 10.08 17.46
CA LEU A 194 -2.77 10.72 17.07
C LEU A 194 -3.49 11.41 18.22
N SER A 195 -3.30 10.97 19.47
CA SER A 195 -3.99 11.57 20.63
C SER A 195 -3.68 13.06 20.90
N PRO A 196 -2.51 13.61 20.52
CA PRO A 196 -2.24 15.05 20.67
C PRO A 196 -2.89 15.92 19.58
N ILE A 197 -3.39 15.32 18.52
CA ILE A 197 -4.05 16.05 17.42
C ILE A 197 -5.45 16.45 17.88
N PRO A 198 -5.85 17.74 17.73
CA PRO A 198 -7.14 18.23 18.19
C PRO A 198 -8.35 17.62 17.49
#